data_fff9ad8151e70fd60c09bb3fdd8ae076
#
_entry.id   fff9ad8151e70fd60c09bb3fdd8ae076
#
_cell.length_a   1.000
_cell.length_b   1.000
_cell.length_c   1.000
_cell.angle_alpha   90.00
_cell.angle_beta   90.00
_cell.angle_gamma   90.00
#
_symmetry.space_group_name_H-M   'P 1'
#
loop_
_entity.id
_entity.type
_entity.pdbx_description
1 polymer ?
#
loop_
_entity_poly.entity_id
_entity_poly.type
_entity_poly.pdbx_seq_one_letter_code
_entity_poly.pdbx_strand_id
1 'polypeptide(L)'
;MFGILNKFFKFSGKENEKKFKISILLGVIEALSSAMKIPAMMYILMGLMNNQSMGKYITGATLMMLCAIVISIICKRFSTVLQTDGGYNASAFTRIKIAEHLRYLPMGYFNANSIGEISSVTTNTMELLGDIAARVVMLTTQGILETFMIILMIFIFDWRIGLISIAGVAVFFIINSLMQNASKNCSEEKVLCDTELVNQIMEYLQGISEVKSYNLLGKQAEKLNNANEACQNINTKMELLFVPYHFFQGIVTKVTAAIIIIASASFYIHGTMSAIYAIGMTISSFMLYSSLECAGNYSSLLHVVSVCVDKANAILTLNTMDIDGKEINPEHHDIKLDHITFSYDQRKIIDDVSLTIPEKTTTAIVGPSGGGKTTLCNLIARFWDVDSGTVTLGGINVKDYSMNSLMNNFAFVFQRVYLFADTIENNIKFGCQNATHEEVVAAAKKACCHDFISALPEGYNTLIGEGGASLSGGEKQRISIARAIMKDAPIVILDEATANVDPENEKELMEAIEALTKEKTIIMIAHRLKTVRHADQIIVIDQGHIAQQGTHESLMKQDGIYKRFVDAREKAVSWKIAH
;
A
#
# COMPACT_ATOMS: atom_id res chain seq x y z
N MET A 1 16.30 11.28 16.29
CA MET A 1 16.83 9.95 15.97
C MET A 1 16.13 8.83 16.73
N PHE A 2 16.28 8.71 18.07
CA PHE A 2 15.63 7.62 18.86
C PHE A 2 14.11 7.57 18.73
N GLY A 3 13.44 8.71 18.59
CA GLY A 3 11.99 8.75 18.34
C GLY A 3 11.58 8.07 17.03
N ILE A 4 12.36 8.25 15.96
CA ILE A 4 12.12 7.63 14.65
C ILE A 4 12.35 6.13 14.71
N LEU A 5 13.43 5.68 15.38
CA LEU A 5 13.69 4.26 15.60
C LEU A 5 12.55 3.58 16.37
N ASN A 6 12.09 4.20 17.45
CA ASN A 6 10.98 3.67 18.24
C ASN A 6 9.66 3.62 17.45
N LYS A 7 9.41 4.64 16.60
CA LYS A 7 8.26 4.68 15.68
C LYS A 7 8.31 3.52 14.70
N PHE A 8 9.47 3.26 14.08
CA PHE A 8 9.66 2.15 13.17
C PHE A 8 9.49 0.79 13.86
N PHE A 9 10.06 0.61 15.06
CA PHE A 9 9.91 -0.65 15.80
C PHE A 9 8.46 -0.94 16.17
N LYS A 10 7.71 0.06 16.64
CA LYS A 10 6.26 -0.10 16.91
C LYS A 10 5.47 -0.42 15.64
N PHE A 11 5.80 0.23 14.53
CA PHE A 11 5.17 0.00 13.24
C PHE A 11 5.41 -1.42 12.73
N SER A 12 6.60 -1.98 12.96
CA SER A 12 6.98 -3.33 12.49
C SER A 12 6.19 -4.49 13.11
N GLY A 13 5.40 -4.21 14.16
CA GLY A 13 4.61 -5.20 14.89
C GLY A 13 5.39 -5.90 16.01
N LYS A 14 4.65 -6.43 17.00
CA LYS A 14 5.21 -6.97 18.26
C LYS A 14 6.28 -8.05 18.07
N GLU A 15 6.14 -8.90 17.07
CA GLU A 15 7.11 -9.99 16.81
C GLU A 15 8.42 -9.44 16.24
N ASN A 16 8.33 -8.56 15.24
CA ASN A 16 9.50 -7.95 14.62
C ASN A 16 10.20 -6.96 15.58
N GLU A 17 9.43 -6.24 16.40
CA GLU A 17 9.98 -5.41 17.48
C GLU A 17 10.86 -6.22 18.44
N LYS A 18 10.45 -7.45 18.80
CA LYS A 18 11.28 -8.35 19.62
C LYS A 18 12.59 -8.72 18.90
N LYS A 19 12.53 -9.05 17.59
CA LYS A 19 13.72 -9.34 16.79
C LYS A 19 14.69 -8.18 16.78
N PHE A 20 14.22 -6.95 16.59
CA PHE A 20 15.06 -5.75 16.66
C PHE A 20 15.66 -5.52 18.04
N LYS A 21 14.92 -5.71 19.13
CA LYS A 21 15.43 -5.58 20.50
C LYS A 21 16.52 -6.62 20.81
N ILE A 22 16.32 -7.87 20.40
CA ILE A 22 17.35 -8.92 20.56
C ILE A 22 18.59 -8.60 19.72
N SER A 23 18.40 -8.10 18.51
CA SER A 23 19.50 -7.67 17.65
C SER A 23 20.30 -6.51 18.27
N ILE A 24 19.67 -5.53 18.91
CA ILE A 24 20.35 -4.47 19.65
C ILE A 24 21.16 -5.05 20.82
N LEU A 25 20.60 -6.01 21.57
CA LEU A 25 21.34 -6.67 22.65
C LEU A 25 22.58 -7.41 22.13
N LEU A 26 22.45 -8.15 21.03
CA LEU A 26 23.60 -8.77 20.36
C LEU A 26 24.62 -7.72 19.87
N GLY A 27 24.13 -6.57 19.39
CA GLY A 27 24.96 -5.44 19.01
C GLY A 27 25.77 -4.85 20.18
N VAL A 28 25.24 -4.85 21.40
CA VAL A 28 25.99 -4.45 22.61
C VAL A 28 27.14 -5.42 22.86
N ILE A 29 26.91 -6.73 22.76
CA ILE A 29 27.95 -7.76 22.94
C ILE A 29 29.01 -7.64 21.84
N GLU A 30 28.60 -7.42 20.60
CA GLU A 30 29.50 -7.17 19.47
C GLU A 30 30.37 -5.93 19.69
N ALA A 31 29.77 -4.83 20.11
CA ALA A 31 30.44 -3.58 20.40
C ALA A 31 31.48 -3.72 21.55
N LEU A 32 31.11 -4.46 22.58
CA LEU A 32 32.03 -4.78 23.68
C LEU A 32 33.22 -5.63 23.17
N SER A 33 32.94 -6.66 22.36
CA SER A 33 34.00 -7.48 21.74
C SER A 33 34.90 -6.65 20.82
N SER A 34 34.34 -5.72 20.06
CA SER A 34 35.11 -4.82 19.21
C SER A 34 36.01 -3.87 20.04
N ALA A 35 35.51 -3.40 21.19
CA ALA A 35 36.27 -2.55 22.10
C ALA A 35 37.44 -3.28 22.83
N MET A 36 37.40 -4.63 22.92
CA MET A 36 38.46 -5.46 23.50
C MET A 36 39.81 -5.34 22.78
N LYS A 37 39.85 -4.77 21.58
CA LYS A 37 41.11 -4.42 20.88
C LYS A 37 41.97 -3.47 21.71
N ILE A 38 41.37 -2.55 22.48
CA ILE A 38 42.07 -1.58 23.29
C ILE A 38 42.82 -2.27 24.46
N PRO A 39 42.17 -3.05 25.33
CA PRO A 39 42.91 -3.75 26.40
C PRO A 39 43.91 -4.79 25.86
N ALA A 40 43.63 -5.47 24.72
CA ALA A 40 44.60 -6.39 24.12
C ALA A 40 45.88 -5.68 23.66
N MET A 41 45.74 -4.51 23.04
CA MET A 41 46.86 -3.66 22.65
C MET A 41 47.65 -3.13 23.89
N MET A 42 46.93 -2.66 24.91
CA MET A 42 47.55 -2.21 26.17
C MET A 42 48.36 -3.33 26.84
N TYR A 43 47.87 -4.58 26.78
CA TYR A 43 48.56 -5.73 27.33
C TYR A 43 49.90 -6.01 26.63
N ILE A 44 49.97 -5.87 25.29
CA ILE A 44 51.23 -5.96 24.53
C ILE A 44 52.17 -4.84 24.91
N LEU A 45 51.67 -3.60 25.00
CA LEU A 45 52.49 -2.45 25.39
C LEU A 45 53.11 -2.61 26.81
N MET A 46 52.33 -3.19 27.75
CA MET A 46 52.85 -3.53 29.08
C MET A 46 54.01 -4.52 29.02
N GLY A 47 53.94 -5.56 28.20
CA GLY A 47 54.99 -6.53 27.98
C GLY A 47 56.26 -5.90 27.42
N LEU A 48 56.12 -5.01 26.43
CA LEU A 48 57.24 -4.30 25.79
C LEU A 48 58.01 -3.41 26.78
N MET A 49 57.29 -2.65 27.62
CA MET A 49 57.91 -1.67 28.51
C MET A 49 58.49 -2.30 29.79
N ASN A 50 57.94 -3.42 30.26
CA ASN A 50 58.40 -4.07 31.49
C ASN A 50 59.58 -5.06 31.29
N ASN A 51 60.10 -5.17 30.06
CA ASN A 51 61.23 -6.07 29.70
C ASN A 51 61.00 -7.55 30.12
N GLN A 52 59.73 -7.99 30.19
CA GLN A 52 59.36 -9.36 30.58
C GLN A 52 59.29 -10.27 29.34
N SER A 53 59.16 -11.58 29.58
CA SER A 53 59.08 -12.56 28.48
C SER A 53 57.90 -12.24 27.54
N MET A 54 58.20 -11.65 26.39
CA MET A 54 57.21 -11.23 25.36
C MET A 54 56.24 -12.36 24.95
N GLY A 55 56.69 -13.61 25.04
CA GLY A 55 55.83 -14.73 24.64
C GLY A 55 54.51 -14.80 25.37
N LYS A 56 54.47 -14.56 26.69
CA LYS A 56 53.22 -14.59 27.47
C LYS A 56 52.26 -13.46 27.09
N TYR A 57 52.78 -12.27 26.84
CA TYR A 57 51.95 -11.09 26.46
C TYR A 57 51.41 -11.21 25.06
N ILE A 58 52.21 -11.69 24.12
CA ILE A 58 51.76 -11.95 22.74
C ILE A 58 50.69 -13.03 22.72
N THR A 59 50.91 -14.18 23.37
CA THR A 59 49.95 -15.29 23.40
C THR A 59 48.66 -14.87 24.09
N GLY A 60 48.71 -14.14 25.21
CA GLY A 60 47.53 -13.62 25.90
C GLY A 60 46.71 -12.62 25.05
N ALA A 61 47.41 -11.65 24.44
CA ALA A 61 46.74 -10.67 23.56
C ALA A 61 46.13 -11.36 22.31
N THR A 62 46.84 -12.32 21.71
CA THR A 62 46.34 -13.09 20.57
C THR A 62 45.09 -13.89 20.95
N LEU A 63 45.09 -14.53 22.12
CA LEU A 63 43.91 -15.26 22.60
C LEU A 63 42.72 -14.34 22.85
N MET A 64 42.97 -13.17 23.52
CA MET A 64 41.92 -12.15 23.70
C MET A 64 41.32 -11.69 22.36
N MET A 65 42.19 -11.39 21.38
CA MET A 65 41.75 -10.95 20.06
C MET A 65 40.98 -12.05 19.31
N LEU A 66 41.45 -13.30 19.35
CA LEU A 66 40.75 -14.42 18.72
C LEU A 66 39.36 -14.65 19.34
N CYS A 67 39.27 -14.63 20.67
CA CYS A 67 37.98 -14.73 21.37
C CYS A 67 37.05 -13.57 20.97
N ALA A 68 37.54 -12.32 20.95
CA ALA A 68 36.77 -11.16 20.56
C ALA A 68 36.28 -11.25 19.10
N ILE A 69 37.13 -11.69 18.17
CA ILE A 69 36.77 -11.87 16.77
C ILE A 69 35.68 -12.93 16.62
N VAL A 70 35.81 -14.09 17.25
CA VAL A 70 34.82 -15.18 17.19
C VAL A 70 33.47 -14.71 17.73
N ILE A 71 33.46 -14.06 18.90
CA ILE A 71 32.22 -13.52 19.50
C ILE A 71 31.60 -12.47 18.58
N SER A 72 32.40 -11.53 18.04
CA SER A 72 31.93 -10.50 17.13
C SER A 72 31.30 -11.10 15.87
N ILE A 73 31.94 -12.09 15.23
CA ILE A 73 31.41 -12.75 14.03
C ILE A 73 30.07 -13.41 14.31
N ILE A 74 29.97 -14.15 15.44
CA ILE A 74 28.74 -14.86 15.82
C ILE A 74 27.62 -13.83 16.08
N CYS A 75 27.88 -12.83 16.93
CA CYS A 75 26.88 -11.81 17.28
C CYS A 75 26.45 -11.02 16.05
N LYS A 76 27.37 -10.62 15.18
CA LYS A 76 27.09 -9.90 13.94
C LYS A 76 26.22 -10.72 13.01
N ARG A 77 26.52 -12.00 12.82
CA ARG A 77 25.71 -12.89 11.98
C ARG A 77 24.27 -12.96 12.48
N PHE A 78 24.06 -13.26 13.77
CA PHE A 78 22.72 -13.36 14.32
C PHE A 78 21.98 -12.04 14.35
N SER A 79 22.65 -10.94 14.69
CA SER A 79 22.09 -9.60 14.67
C SER A 79 21.62 -9.20 13.27
N THR A 80 22.46 -9.41 12.25
CA THR A 80 22.13 -9.09 10.85
C THR A 80 20.93 -9.92 10.37
N VAL A 81 20.91 -11.23 10.64
CA VAL A 81 19.79 -12.11 10.25
C VAL A 81 18.48 -11.63 10.89
N LEU A 82 18.48 -11.35 12.21
CA LEU A 82 17.29 -10.89 12.91
C LEU A 82 16.76 -9.56 12.39
N GLN A 83 17.65 -8.63 12.04
CA GLN A 83 17.26 -7.32 11.51
C GLN A 83 16.74 -7.40 10.09
N THR A 84 17.41 -8.17 9.23
CA THR A 84 16.98 -8.37 7.84
C THR A 84 15.63 -9.07 7.80
N ASP A 85 15.49 -10.17 8.54
CA ASP A 85 14.23 -10.89 8.65
C ASP A 85 13.11 -10.01 9.24
N GLY A 86 13.41 -9.25 10.30
CA GLY A 86 12.47 -8.30 10.89
C GLY A 86 12.03 -7.18 9.93
N GLY A 87 12.94 -6.66 9.09
CA GLY A 87 12.66 -5.63 8.11
C GLY A 87 11.76 -6.11 6.96
N TYR A 88 12.14 -7.22 6.33
CA TYR A 88 11.35 -7.79 5.23
C TYR A 88 9.99 -8.31 5.69
N ASN A 89 9.93 -8.97 6.86
CA ASN A 89 8.66 -9.41 7.42
C ASN A 89 7.74 -8.24 7.79
N ALA A 90 8.28 -7.14 8.32
CA ALA A 90 7.49 -5.95 8.59
C ALA A 90 6.89 -5.36 7.32
N SER A 91 7.68 -5.30 6.23
CA SER A 91 7.21 -4.83 4.92
C SER A 91 6.13 -5.76 4.35
N ALA A 92 6.38 -7.07 4.32
CA ALA A 92 5.43 -8.07 3.81
C ALA A 92 4.11 -8.05 4.60
N PHE A 93 4.19 -8.06 5.93
CA PHE A 93 3.02 -8.00 6.81
C PHE A 93 2.21 -6.71 6.60
N THR A 94 2.89 -5.58 6.43
CA THR A 94 2.21 -4.31 6.19
C THR A 94 1.51 -4.28 4.84
N ARG A 95 2.11 -4.85 3.78
CA ARG A 95 1.44 -5.01 2.47
C ARG A 95 0.15 -5.79 2.57
N ILE A 96 0.16 -6.93 3.29
CA ILE A 96 -1.05 -7.74 3.52
C ILE A 96 -2.07 -6.93 4.30
N LYS A 97 -1.65 -6.26 5.38
CA LYS A 97 -2.54 -5.44 6.22
C LYS A 97 -3.16 -4.28 5.43
N ILE A 98 -2.39 -3.62 4.55
CA ILE A 98 -2.96 -2.61 3.64
C ILE A 98 -3.99 -3.25 2.71
N ALA A 99 -3.67 -4.39 2.08
CA ALA A 99 -4.60 -5.07 1.18
C ALA A 99 -5.91 -5.48 1.88
N GLU A 100 -5.83 -5.98 3.13
CA GLU A 100 -7.00 -6.28 3.95
C GLU A 100 -7.80 -5.02 4.29
N HIS A 101 -7.12 -3.91 4.64
CA HIS A 101 -7.76 -2.64 4.96
C HIS A 101 -8.49 -2.04 3.76
N LEU A 102 -7.89 -2.12 2.56
CA LEU A 102 -8.49 -1.65 1.31
C LEU A 102 -9.84 -2.30 1.02
N ARG A 103 -10.04 -3.55 1.43
CA ARG A 103 -11.30 -4.28 1.26
C ARG A 103 -12.50 -3.58 1.91
N TYR A 104 -12.26 -2.82 2.98
CA TYR A 104 -13.28 -2.15 3.78
C TYR A 104 -13.40 -0.65 3.48
N LEU A 105 -12.63 -0.12 2.53
CA LEU A 105 -12.76 1.28 2.11
C LEU A 105 -13.96 1.45 1.16
N PRO A 106 -14.63 2.62 1.20
CA PRO A 106 -15.66 2.95 0.22
C PRO A 106 -15.11 2.87 -1.21
N MET A 107 -15.92 2.37 -2.15
CA MET A 107 -15.50 2.24 -3.56
C MET A 107 -15.03 3.56 -4.19
N GLY A 108 -15.50 4.69 -3.70
CA GLY A 108 -15.08 5.99 -4.20
C GLY A 108 -13.67 6.43 -3.83
N TYR A 109 -13.09 5.77 -2.86
CA TYR A 109 -11.67 5.97 -2.61
C TYR A 109 -10.80 5.50 -3.78
N PHE A 110 -11.27 4.51 -4.55
CA PHE A 110 -10.53 3.94 -5.68
C PHE A 110 -10.70 4.77 -6.96
N ASN A 111 -10.18 5.98 -6.96
CA ASN A 111 -10.01 6.81 -8.15
C ASN A 111 -8.60 6.68 -8.72
N ALA A 112 -8.34 7.26 -9.89
CA ALA A 112 -7.04 7.14 -10.56
C ALA A 112 -5.87 7.61 -9.69
N ASN A 113 -6.06 8.69 -8.94
CA ASN A 113 -5.01 9.26 -8.07
C ASN A 113 -4.74 8.36 -6.85
N SER A 114 -5.78 7.90 -6.15
CA SER A 114 -5.62 7.02 -4.99
C SER A 114 -5.06 5.64 -5.35
N ILE A 115 -5.42 5.08 -6.50
CA ILE A 115 -4.83 3.83 -7.01
C ILE A 115 -3.32 4.00 -7.23
N GLY A 116 -2.90 5.12 -7.82
CA GLY A 116 -1.49 5.44 -8.01
C GLY A 116 -0.74 5.57 -6.67
N GLU A 117 -1.33 6.25 -5.69
CA GLU A 117 -0.77 6.39 -4.35
C GLU A 117 -0.68 5.04 -3.62
N ILE A 118 -1.75 4.24 -3.61
CA ILE A 118 -1.77 2.90 -3.02
C ILE A 118 -0.69 2.02 -3.67
N SER A 119 -0.60 2.03 -4.99
CA SER A 119 0.42 1.28 -5.74
C SER A 119 1.83 1.72 -5.33
N SER A 120 2.11 3.01 -5.29
CA SER A 120 3.41 3.55 -4.87
C SER A 120 3.75 3.18 -3.44
N VAL A 121 2.78 3.22 -2.51
CA VAL A 121 3.01 2.85 -1.11
C VAL A 121 3.23 1.35 -0.96
N THR A 122 2.42 0.52 -1.59
CA THR A 122 2.53 -0.94 -1.45
C THR A 122 3.75 -1.54 -2.16
N THR A 123 4.25 -0.91 -3.21
CA THR A 123 5.45 -1.32 -3.94
C THR A 123 6.70 -0.59 -3.41
N ASN A 124 6.93 0.63 -3.87
CA ASN A 124 8.17 1.37 -3.64
C ASN A 124 8.40 1.73 -2.17
N THR A 125 7.38 2.29 -1.50
CA THR A 125 7.53 2.71 -0.10
C THR A 125 7.78 1.51 0.82
N MET A 126 7.10 0.39 0.59
CA MET A 126 7.30 -0.83 1.39
C MET A 126 8.62 -1.53 1.05
N GLU A 127 9.12 -1.46 -0.17
CA GLU A 127 10.44 -1.96 -0.54
C GLU A 127 11.55 -1.15 0.12
N LEU A 128 11.48 0.17 0.04
CA LEU A 128 12.38 1.08 0.76
C LEU A 128 12.37 0.82 2.27
N LEU A 129 11.20 0.57 2.85
CA LEU A 129 11.08 0.27 4.27
C LEU A 129 11.74 -1.07 4.62
N GLY A 130 11.58 -2.11 3.81
CA GLY A 130 12.17 -3.43 4.02
C GLY A 130 13.69 -3.44 3.92
N ASP A 131 14.24 -2.82 2.89
CA ASP A 131 15.68 -2.85 2.61
C ASP A 131 16.44 -1.73 3.36
N ILE A 132 16.01 -0.48 3.21
CA ILE A 132 16.75 0.67 3.76
C ILE A 132 16.54 0.77 5.27
N ALA A 133 15.31 0.60 5.78
CA ALA A 133 15.06 0.77 7.22
C ALA A 133 15.86 -0.22 8.07
N ALA A 134 15.87 -1.50 7.69
CA ALA A 134 16.63 -2.51 8.41
C ALA A 134 18.13 -2.18 8.43
N ARG A 135 18.68 -1.78 7.29
CA ARG A 135 20.09 -1.44 7.11
C ARG A 135 20.48 -0.15 7.83
N VAL A 136 19.68 0.91 7.71
CA VAL A 136 19.89 2.20 8.38
C VAL A 136 19.82 2.04 9.89
N VAL A 137 18.83 1.30 10.39
CA VAL A 137 18.68 1.00 11.82
C VAL A 137 19.90 0.24 12.33
N MET A 138 20.37 -0.76 11.59
CA MET A 138 21.54 -1.55 11.95
C MET A 138 22.80 -0.69 12.08
N LEU A 139 23.15 0.01 11.00
CA LEU A 139 24.41 0.75 10.93
C LEU A 139 24.44 1.94 11.90
N THR A 140 23.29 2.60 12.09
CA THR A 140 23.19 3.70 13.05
C THR A 140 23.29 3.21 14.50
N THR A 141 22.58 2.15 14.87
CA THR A 141 22.60 1.62 16.24
C THR A 141 23.96 0.99 16.57
N GLN A 142 24.53 0.21 15.66
CA GLN A 142 25.82 -0.43 15.83
C GLN A 142 26.93 0.60 16.00
N GLY A 143 27.01 1.62 15.13
CA GLY A 143 28.04 2.65 15.23
C GLY A 143 27.98 3.46 16.54
N ILE A 144 26.77 3.73 17.06
CA ILE A 144 26.58 4.37 18.35
C ILE A 144 27.02 3.47 19.49
N LEU A 145 26.63 2.19 19.47
CA LEU A 145 27.00 1.21 20.50
C LEU A 145 28.51 0.97 20.54
N GLU A 146 29.16 0.82 19.39
CA GLU A 146 30.62 0.68 19.31
C GLU A 146 31.35 1.91 19.88
N THR A 147 30.94 3.12 19.48
CA THR A 147 31.50 4.36 19.98
C THR A 147 31.34 4.46 21.50
N PHE A 148 30.13 4.13 22.01
CA PHE A 148 29.86 4.16 23.44
C PHE A 148 30.79 3.17 24.22
N MET A 149 30.97 1.94 23.71
CA MET A 149 31.82 0.94 24.35
C MET A 149 33.30 1.32 24.30
N ILE A 150 33.76 1.93 23.20
CA ILE A 150 35.13 2.45 23.11
C ILE A 150 35.36 3.58 24.13
N ILE A 151 34.41 4.53 24.24
CA ILE A 151 34.49 5.60 25.24
C ILE A 151 34.52 5.04 26.67
N LEU A 152 33.67 4.04 26.95
CA LEU A 152 33.65 3.39 28.25
C LEU A 152 35.00 2.74 28.57
N MET A 153 35.65 2.10 27.62
CA MET A 153 37.00 1.54 27.80
C MET A 153 38.04 2.63 28.01
N ILE A 154 38.00 3.70 27.21
CA ILE A 154 38.91 4.86 27.41
C ILE A 154 38.70 5.45 28.80
N PHE A 155 37.49 5.60 29.28
CA PHE A 155 37.14 6.16 30.58
C PHE A 155 37.67 5.32 31.76
N ILE A 156 37.65 3.98 31.60
CA ILE A 156 38.23 3.06 32.60
C ILE A 156 39.76 3.23 32.72
N PHE A 157 40.44 3.49 31.61
CA PHE A 157 41.90 3.68 31.62
C PHE A 157 42.31 5.09 32.07
N ASP A 158 41.66 6.15 31.57
CA ASP A 158 41.87 7.54 32.01
C ASP A 158 40.58 8.37 31.84
N TRP A 159 39.99 8.77 32.96
CA TRP A 159 38.73 9.51 32.98
C TRP A 159 38.81 10.88 32.28
N ARG A 160 40.00 11.53 32.28
CA ARG A 160 40.24 12.86 31.67
C ARG A 160 40.12 12.77 30.15
N ILE A 161 40.74 11.75 29.56
CA ILE A 161 40.63 11.47 28.11
C ILE A 161 39.22 11.02 27.77
N GLY A 162 38.58 10.25 28.64
CA GLY A 162 37.16 9.86 28.50
C GLY A 162 36.24 11.08 28.43
N LEU A 163 36.45 12.11 29.27
CA LEU A 163 35.65 13.35 29.21
C LEU A 163 35.86 14.13 27.89
N ILE A 164 37.09 14.21 27.40
CA ILE A 164 37.39 14.84 26.10
C ILE A 164 36.63 14.08 24.97
N SER A 165 36.65 12.76 25.01
CA SER A 165 35.96 11.92 24.04
C SER A 165 34.44 12.12 24.08
N ILE A 166 33.85 12.21 25.28
CA ILE A 166 32.40 12.49 25.46
C ILE A 166 32.05 13.89 24.91
N ALA A 167 32.88 14.90 25.16
CA ALA A 167 32.67 16.25 24.63
C ALA A 167 32.67 16.25 23.09
N GLY A 168 33.60 15.55 22.44
CA GLY A 168 33.65 15.41 20.99
C GLY A 168 32.39 14.73 20.42
N VAL A 169 31.92 13.65 21.05
CA VAL A 169 30.70 12.95 20.67
C VAL A 169 29.46 13.84 20.87
N ALA A 170 29.40 14.63 21.94
CA ALA A 170 28.29 15.57 22.16
C ALA A 170 28.20 16.61 21.03
N VAL A 171 29.33 17.20 20.62
CA VAL A 171 29.40 18.15 19.50
C VAL A 171 28.97 17.46 18.19
N PHE A 172 29.43 16.22 17.95
CA PHE A 172 29.02 15.44 16.78
C PHE A 172 27.49 15.25 16.74
N PHE A 173 26.85 14.89 17.86
CA PHE A 173 25.40 14.71 17.90
C PHE A 173 24.64 16.03 17.77
N ILE A 174 25.18 17.16 18.20
CA ILE A 174 24.57 18.48 17.92
C ILE A 174 24.53 18.74 16.42
N ILE A 175 25.67 18.56 15.73
CA ILE A 175 25.73 18.72 14.26
C ILE A 175 24.81 17.75 13.58
N ASN A 176 24.73 16.48 14.02
CA ASN A 176 23.85 15.47 13.48
C ASN A 176 22.37 15.84 13.67
N SER A 177 22.00 16.43 14.81
CA SER A 177 20.65 16.92 15.07
C SER A 177 20.27 18.09 14.15
N LEU A 178 21.19 19.02 13.92
CA LEU A 178 20.99 20.12 12.96
C LEU A 178 20.81 19.60 11.53
N MET A 179 21.63 18.64 11.11
CA MET A 179 21.49 17.96 9.82
C MET A 179 20.12 17.30 9.67
N GLN A 180 19.66 16.53 10.67
CA GLN A 180 18.35 15.87 10.64
C GLN A 180 17.20 16.88 10.54
N ASN A 181 17.27 17.99 11.25
CA ASN A 181 16.26 19.04 11.17
C ASN A 181 16.24 19.69 9.78
N ALA A 182 17.40 19.95 9.19
CA ALA A 182 17.51 20.51 7.85
C ALA A 182 17.00 19.54 6.75
N SER A 183 17.21 18.23 6.94
CA SER A 183 16.80 17.21 5.98
C SER A 183 15.30 16.91 5.96
N LYS A 184 14.57 17.29 7.00
CA LYS A 184 13.15 16.93 7.16
C LYS A 184 12.30 17.31 5.95
N ASN A 185 12.34 18.58 5.55
CA ASN A 185 11.54 19.09 4.42
C ASN A 185 11.97 18.45 3.09
N CYS A 186 13.29 18.26 2.88
CA CYS A 186 13.79 17.60 1.67
C CYS A 186 13.36 16.12 1.59
N SER A 187 13.26 15.43 2.72
CA SER A 187 12.80 14.03 2.76
C SER A 187 11.31 13.92 2.37
N GLU A 188 10.48 14.86 2.82
CA GLU A 188 9.08 14.94 2.43
C GLU A 188 8.94 15.25 0.93
N GLU A 189 9.65 16.28 0.43
CA GLU A 189 9.69 16.64 -1.00
C GLU A 189 10.14 15.45 -1.87
N LYS A 190 11.17 14.70 -1.44
CA LYS A 190 11.66 13.52 -2.15
C LYS A 190 10.57 12.46 -2.32
N VAL A 191 9.91 12.08 -1.24
CA VAL A 191 8.88 11.02 -1.30
C VAL A 191 7.67 11.45 -2.11
N LEU A 192 7.31 12.73 -2.10
CA LEU A 192 6.26 13.29 -2.97
C LEU A 192 6.68 13.23 -4.44
N CYS A 193 7.91 13.62 -4.74
CA CYS A 193 8.45 13.61 -6.10
C CYS A 193 8.54 12.20 -6.68
N ASP A 194 8.99 11.23 -5.89
CA ASP A 194 9.04 9.82 -6.28
C ASP A 194 7.62 9.28 -6.57
N THR A 195 6.61 9.71 -5.78
CA THR A 195 5.20 9.34 -6.01
C THR A 195 4.68 9.94 -7.31
N GLU A 196 4.96 11.24 -7.54
CA GLU A 196 4.52 11.93 -8.76
C GLU A 196 5.17 11.32 -10.02
N LEU A 197 6.45 10.96 -9.97
CA LEU A 197 7.12 10.27 -11.07
C LEU A 197 6.43 8.95 -11.42
N VAL A 198 6.06 8.14 -10.40
CA VAL A 198 5.32 6.90 -10.62
C VAL A 198 3.95 7.18 -11.26
N ASN A 199 3.23 8.20 -10.79
CA ASN A 199 1.94 8.59 -11.36
C ASN A 199 2.07 8.98 -12.84
N GLN A 200 3.09 9.79 -13.19
CA GLN A 200 3.35 10.20 -14.58
C GLN A 200 3.74 9.02 -15.49
N ILE A 201 4.51 8.05 -14.96
CA ILE A 201 4.83 6.82 -15.69
C ILE A 201 3.55 6.01 -15.93
N MET A 202 2.68 5.85 -14.92
CA MET A 202 1.43 5.11 -15.05
C MET A 202 0.47 5.79 -16.03
N GLU A 203 0.32 7.12 -15.97
CA GLU A 203 -0.47 7.90 -16.95
C GLU A 203 0.03 7.68 -18.37
N TYR A 204 1.36 7.77 -18.58
CA TYR A 204 1.98 7.55 -19.88
C TYR A 204 1.74 6.14 -20.42
N LEU A 205 1.88 5.11 -19.57
CA LEU A 205 1.67 3.71 -19.96
C LEU A 205 0.20 3.41 -20.27
N GLN A 206 -0.74 3.93 -19.45
CA GLN A 206 -2.17 3.76 -19.69
C GLN A 206 -2.64 4.45 -20.97
N GLY A 207 -2.07 5.62 -21.28
CA GLY A 207 -2.37 6.39 -22.48
C GLY A 207 -1.47 6.11 -23.68
N ILE A 208 -0.68 5.02 -23.68
CA ILE A 208 0.33 4.80 -24.73
C ILE A 208 -0.28 4.64 -26.13
N SER A 209 -1.50 4.12 -26.22
CA SER A 209 -2.22 3.98 -27.49
C SER A 209 -2.54 5.34 -28.09
N GLU A 210 -3.02 6.27 -27.28
CA GLU A 210 -3.35 7.65 -27.66
C GLU A 210 -2.08 8.43 -28.01
N VAL A 211 -1.02 8.28 -27.18
CA VAL A 211 0.28 8.91 -27.42
C VAL A 211 0.83 8.50 -28.80
N LYS A 212 0.73 7.21 -29.14
CA LYS A 212 1.17 6.70 -30.46
C LYS A 212 0.24 7.15 -31.58
N SER A 213 -1.08 7.06 -31.40
CA SER A 213 -2.08 7.36 -32.44
C SER A 213 -2.08 8.84 -32.84
N TYR A 214 -1.87 9.74 -31.89
CA TYR A 214 -1.87 11.18 -32.10
C TYR A 214 -0.47 11.77 -32.20
N ASN A 215 0.59 10.93 -32.21
CA ASN A 215 2.00 11.34 -32.24
C ASN A 215 2.34 12.39 -31.14
N LEU A 216 1.82 12.18 -29.94
CA LEU A 216 2.01 13.06 -28.77
C LEU A 216 3.32 12.79 -28.03
N LEU A 217 4.25 12.05 -28.64
CA LEU A 217 5.54 11.66 -28.04
C LEU A 217 6.30 12.85 -27.44
N GLY A 218 6.21 14.06 -28.06
CA GLY A 218 6.87 15.27 -27.55
C GLY A 218 6.27 15.77 -26.24
N LYS A 219 4.95 16.03 -26.18
CA LYS A 219 4.29 16.65 -25.01
C LYS A 219 4.19 15.74 -23.79
N GLN A 220 3.87 14.46 -23.97
CA GLN A 220 3.77 13.52 -22.84
C GLN A 220 5.16 13.10 -22.35
N ALA A 221 6.14 12.97 -23.26
CA ALA A 221 7.54 12.79 -22.88
C ALA A 221 8.08 14.00 -22.10
N GLU A 222 7.64 15.22 -22.41
CA GLU A 222 8.01 16.45 -21.67
C GLU A 222 7.51 16.41 -20.22
N LYS A 223 6.26 16.01 -19.97
CA LYS A 223 5.74 15.86 -18.60
C LYS A 223 6.54 14.84 -17.80
N LEU A 224 6.80 13.67 -18.40
CA LEU A 224 7.59 12.63 -17.75
C LEU A 224 9.03 13.09 -17.51
N ASN A 225 9.66 13.77 -18.47
CA ASN A 225 10.99 14.34 -18.32
C ASN A 225 11.03 15.39 -17.19
N ASN A 226 10.04 16.28 -17.11
CA ASN A 226 9.95 17.27 -16.06
C ASN A 226 9.82 16.63 -14.67
N ALA A 227 9.01 15.56 -14.54
CA ALA A 227 8.90 14.81 -13.29
C ALA A 227 10.24 14.12 -12.94
N ASN A 228 10.93 13.54 -13.92
CA ASN A 228 12.24 12.91 -13.72
C ASN A 228 13.31 13.95 -13.33
N GLU A 229 13.36 15.12 -14.00
CA GLU A 229 14.27 16.20 -13.65
C GLU A 229 13.99 16.75 -12.25
N ALA A 230 12.71 16.87 -11.86
CA ALA A 230 12.34 17.27 -10.51
C ALA A 230 12.89 16.28 -9.47
N CYS A 231 12.75 14.96 -9.72
CA CYS A 231 13.32 13.93 -8.84
C CYS A 231 14.85 13.96 -8.82
N GLN A 232 15.50 14.16 -9.95
CA GLN A 232 16.96 14.33 -10.01
C GLN A 232 17.40 15.55 -9.19
N ASN A 233 16.73 16.68 -9.36
CA ASN A 233 17.05 17.93 -8.68
C ASN A 233 16.89 17.80 -7.16
N ILE A 234 15.80 17.19 -6.67
CA ILE A 234 15.59 17.02 -5.22
C ILE A 234 16.58 16.01 -4.62
N ASN A 235 16.91 14.93 -5.33
CA ASN A 235 17.94 13.99 -4.88
C ASN A 235 19.31 14.68 -4.78
N THR A 236 19.70 15.45 -5.80
CA THR A 236 20.95 16.23 -5.81
C THR A 236 20.95 17.29 -4.70
N LYS A 237 19.84 18.03 -4.51
CA LYS A 237 19.67 19.01 -3.43
C LYS A 237 19.86 18.37 -2.05
N MET A 238 19.30 17.17 -1.85
CA MET A 238 19.39 16.44 -0.59
C MET A 238 20.84 16.01 -0.31
N GLU A 239 21.54 15.45 -1.29
CA GLU A 239 22.94 15.07 -1.14
C GLU A 239 23.84 16.29 -0.86
N LEU A 240 23.66 17.38 -1.62
CA LEU A 240 24.41 18.61 -1.40
C LEU A 240 24.11 19.27 -0.03
N LEU A 241 22.88 19.10 0.49
CA LEU A 241 22.53 19.56 1.84
C LEU A 241 23.33 18.83 2.91
N PHE A 242 23.65 17.55 2.74
CA PHE A 242 24.38 16.75 3.72
C PHE A 242 25.87 17.02 3.72
N VAL A 243 26.46 17.41 2.59
CA VAL A 243 27.91 17.64 2.44
C VAL A 243 28.51 18.55 3.55
N PRO A 244 27.99 19.76 3.85
CA PRO A 244 28.57 20.61 4.88
C PRO A 244 28.49 19.99 6.26
N TYR A 245 27.41 19.29 6.60
CA TYR A 245 27.27 18.64 7.91
C TYR A 245 28.25 17.49 8.06
N HIS A 246 28.42 16.62 7.07
CA HIS A 246 29.43 15.56 7.08
C HIS A 246 30.85 16.10 7.14
N PHE A 247 31.10 17.20 6.44
CA PHE A 247 32.38 17.88 6.51
C PHE A 247 32.68 18.38 7.93
N PHE A 248 31.72 19.06 8.58
CA PHE A 248 31.90 19.53 9.96
C PHE A 248 31.97 18.39 10.96
N GLN A 249 31.20 17.31 10.80
CA GLN A 249 31.31 16.08 11.60
C GLN A 249 32.73 15.50 11.49
N GLY A 250 33.27 15.37 10.28
CA GLY A 250 34.61 14.88 10.04
C GLY A 250 35.70 15.79 10.61
N ILE A 251 35.50 17.12 10.63
CA ILE A 251 36.44 18.06 11.32
C ILE A 251 36.37 17.80 12.82
N VAL A 252 35.18 17.75 13.42
CA VAL A 252 35.04 17.57 14.88
C VAL A 252 35.69 16.27 15.34
N THR A 253 35.51 15.17 14.62
CA THR A 253 36.10 13.87 14.96
C THR A 253 37.62 13.92 14.90
N LYS A 254 38.19 14.50 13.84
CA LYS A 254 39.65 14.63 13.66
C LYS A 254 40.27 15.61 14.65
N VAL A 255 39.65 16.76 14.91
CA VAL A 255 40.10 17.73 15.91
C VAL A 255 40.05 17.13 17.31
N THR A 256 38.99 16.39 17.65
CA THR A 256 38.93 15.73 18.96
C THR A 256 39.99 14.65 19.09
N ALA A 257 40.26 13.87 18.04
CA ALA A 257 41.38 12.92 18.05
C ALA A 257 42.74 13.61 18.28
N ALA A 258 42.99 14.74 17.59
CA ALA A 258 44.20 15.53 17.79
C ALA A 258 44.29 16.07 19.22
N ILE A 259 43.21 16.56 19.81
CA ILE A 259 43.16 17.01 21.22
C ILE A 259 43.50 15.85 22.17
N ILE A 260 42.94 14.64 21.92
CA ILE A 260 43.26 13.45 22.72
C ILE A 260 44.74 13.12 22.65
N ILE A 261 45.36 13.17 21.48
CA ILE A 261 46.79 12.90 21.27
C ILE A 261 47.64 13.93 22.05
N ILE A 262 47.34 15.22 21.87
CA ILE A 262 48.07 16.31 22.54
C ILE A 262 47.91 16.23 24.07
N ALA A 263 46.68 15.99 24.56
CA ALA A 263 46.41 15.84 25.98
C ALA A 263 47.12 14.62 26.58
N SER A 264 47.13 13.47 25.89
CA SER A 264 47.83 12.26 26.33
C SER A 264 49.35 12.48 26.41
N ALA A 265 49.93 13.14 25.41
CA ALA A 265 51.34 13.52 25.41
C ALA A 265 51.69 14.51 26.55
N SER A 266 50.85 15.54 26.76
CA SER A 266 51.01 16.51 27.84
C SER A 266 50.91 15.84 29.22
N PHE A 267 49.96 14.97 29.46
CA PHE A 267 49.80 14.23 30.71
C PHE A 267 51.00 13.30 30.99
N TYR A 268 51.60 12.73 29.94
CA TYR A 268 52.81 11.95 30.04
C TYR A 268 54.02 12.81 30.42
N ILE A 269 54.22 13.95 29.76
CA ILE A 269 55.37 14.88 30.05
C ILE A 269 55.24 15.39 31.46
N HIS A 270 54.09 15.70 31.99
CA HIS A 270 53.87 16.15 33.35
C HIS A 270 53.88 15.02 34.40
N GLY A 271 54.17 13.78 34.00
CA GLY A 271 54.26 12.62 34.90
C GLY A 271 52.95 12.14 35.50
N THR A 272 51.80 12.63 35.01
CA THR A 272 50.46 12.27 35.50
C THR A 272 49.84 11.07 34.77
N MET A 273 50.45 10.59 33.68
CA MET A 273 50.07 9.44 32.89
C MET A 273 51.29 8.59 32.54
N SER A 274 51.19 7.27 32.58
CA SER A 274 52.28 6.40 32.14
C SER A 274 52.43 6.40 30.61
N ALA A 275 53.64 6.12 30.11
CA ALA A 275 53.88 6.05 28.67
C ALA A 275 52.96 5.01 27.96
N ILE A 276 52.67 3.90 28.64
CA ILE A 276 51.76 2.83 28.13
C ILE A 276 50.39 3.40 27.86
N TYR A 277 49.81 4.13 28.82
CA TYR A 277 48.50 4.74 28.67
C TYR A 277 48.50 5.85 27.61
N ALA A 278 49.56 6.69 27.56
CA ALA A 278 49.63 7.75 26.55
C ALA A 278 49.66 7.21 25.11
N ILE A 279 50.46 6.16 24.86
CA ILE A 279 50.52 5.51 23.55
C ILE A 279 49.16 4.83 23.24
N GLY A 280 48.61 4.12 24.23
CA GLY A 280 47.33 3.43 24.07
C GLY A 280 46.18 4.38 23.77
N MET A 281 46.09 5.55 24.45
CA MET A 281 45.05 6.56 24.17
C MET A 281 45.23 7.18 22.78
N THR A 282 46.48 7.42 22.36
CA THR A 282 46.79 7.91 21.02
C THR A 282 46.25 6.96 19.93
N ILE A 283 46.49 5.65 20.09
CA ILE A 283 45.98 4.66 19.12
C ILE A 283 44.46 4.54 19.19
N SER A 284 43.89 4.56 20.41
CA SER A 284 42.43 4.49 20.61
C SER A 284 41.69 5.68 19.98
N SER A 285 42.32 6.87 19.89
CA SER A 285 41.73 8.05 19.26
C SER A 285 41.44 7.87 17.78
N PHE A 286 42.22 7.07 17.06
CA PHE A 286 41.97 6.75 15.65
C PHE A 286 40.83 5.74 15.48
N MET A 287 40.56 4.89 16.48
CA MET A 287 39.49 3.89 16.40
C MET A 287 38.14 4.46 16.80
N LEU A 288 38.13 5.48 17.66
CA LEU A 288 36.93 5.98 18.32
C LEU A 288 35.84 6.47 17.34
N TYR A 289 36.23 7.23 16.33
CA TYR A 289 35.26 7.99 15.53
C TYR A 289 34.83 7.33 14.21
N SER A 290 35.51 6.28 13.75
CA SER A 290 35.17 5.64 12.47
C SER A 290 33.77 5.07 12.44
N SER A 291 33.34 4.41 13.52
CA SER A 291 31.99 3.84 13.64
C SER A 291 30.93 4.92 13.84
N LEU A 292 31.28 6.04 14.50
CA LEU A 292 30.40 7.18 14.69
C LEU A 292 30.15 7.95 13.37
N GLU A 293 31.18 8.15 12.55
CA GLU A 293 31.04 8.76 11.21
C GLU A 293 30.13 7.92 10.32
N CYS A 294 30.31 6.60 10.34
CA CYS A 294 29.41 5.67 9.62
C CYS A 294 27.96 5.83 10.10
N ALA A 295 27.72 5.82 11.41
CA ALA A 295 26.38 6.03 11.97
C ALA A 295 25.77 7.38 11.58
N GLY A 296 26.58 8.44 11.55
CA GLY A 296 26.19 9.78 11.11
C GLY A 296 25.69 9.80 9.66
N ASN A 297 26.45 9.18 8.76
CA ASN A 297 26.09 9.10 7.35
C ASN A 297 24.73 8.40 7.13
N TYR A 298 24.48 7.29 7.82
CA TYR A 298 23.21 6.57 7.70
C TYR A 298 22.06 7.23 8.46
N SER A 299 22.35 8.04 9.49
CA SER A 299 21.30 8.73 10.25
C SER A 299 20.55 9.77 9.42
N SER A 300 21.14 10.28 8.34
CA SER A 300 20.50 11.19 7.39
C SER A 300 19.28 10.55 6.72
N LEU A 301 19.31 9.23 6.51
CA LEU A 301 18.23 8.47 5.88
C LEU A 301 17.08 8.09 6.85
N LEU A 302 17.22 8.32 8.15
CA LEU A 302 16.18 7.99 9.13
C LEU A 302 14.88 8.75 8.89
N HIS A 303 14.93 9.99 8.39
CA HIS A 303 13.73 10.74 8.06
C HIS A 303 12.96 10.12 6.89
N VAL A 304 13.64 9.57 5.89
CA VAL A 304 12.99 8.83 4.80
C VAL A 304 12.20 7.65 5.36
N VAL A 305 12.80 6.89 6.29
CA VAL A 305 12.10 5.79 6.99
C VAL A 305 10.86 6.29 7.73
N SER A 306 10.96 7.45 8.42
CA SER A 306 9.80 8.04 9.11
C SER A 306 8.67 8.40 8.14
N VAL A 307 8.99 9.02 6.99
CA VAL A 307 7.99 9.39 5.98
C VAL A 307 7.35 8.15 5.36
N CYS A 308 8.12 7.09 5.10
CA CYS A 308 7.57 5.82 4.62
C CYS A 308 6.56 5.22 5.61
N VAL A 309 6.88 5.23 6.91
CA VAL A 309 5.97 4.78 7.97
C VAL A 309 4.72 5.64 8.02
N ASP A 310 4.83 6.97 7.89
CA ASP A 310 3.69 7.89 7.90
C ASP A 310 2.77 7.67 6.71
N LYS A 311 3.31 7.48 5.50
CA LYS A 311 2.51 7.16 4.31
C LYS A 311 1.74 5.84 4.44
N ALA A 312 2.39 4.79 4.95
CA ALA A 312 1.72 3.52 5.19
C ALA A 312 0.61 3.65 6.25
N ASN A 313 0.88 4.38 7.33
CA ASN A 313 -0.13 4.65 8.37
C ASN A 313 -1.27 5.52 7.84
N ALA A 314 -1.03 6.48 6.95
CA ALA A 314 -2.08 7.30 6.35
C ALA A 314 -3.14 6.43 5.66
N ILE A 315 -2.71 5.42 4.88
CA ILE A 315 -3.66 4.47 4.28
C ILE A 315 -4.38 3.64 5.35
N LEU A 316 -3.65 3.13 6.35
CA LEU A 316 -4.20 2.26 7.39
C LEU A 316 -5.13 2.99 8.38
N THR A 317 -5.12 4.31 8.41
CA THR A 317 -5.99 5.15 9.27
C THR A 317 -7.18 5.74 8.52
N LEU A 318 -7.34 5.45 7.22
CA LEU A 318 -8.52 5.84 6.47
C LEU A 318 -9.76 5.22 7.11
N ASN A 319 -10.84 5.99 7.13
CA ASN A 319 -12.11 5.53 7.66
C ASN A 319 -12.64 4.37 6.83
N THR A 320 -12.75 3.22 7.45
CA THR A 320 -13.33 2.03 6.85
C THR A 320 -14.85 2.04 7.01
N MET A 321 -15.53 1.41 6.07
CA MET A 321 -16.90 0.99 6.26
C MET A 321 -16.89 -0.15 7.26
N ASP A 322 -17.84 -0.13 8.18
CA ASP A 322 -17.94 -0.94 9.39
C ASP A 322 -17.41 -2.39 9.25
N ILE A 323 -16.32 -2.69 9.96
CA ILE A 323 -15.70 -4.02 10.00
C ILE A 323 -16.42 -4.92 11.02
N ASP A 324 -17.06 -4.32 12.03
CA ASP A 324 -17.65 -4.98 13.20
C ASP A 324 -19.16 -5.18 13.07
N GLY A 325 -19.71 -5.06 11.87
CA GLY A 325 -21.12 -5.34 11.59
C GLY A 325 -21.51 -6.77 11.96
N LYS A 326 -22.79 -6.99 12.23
CA LYS A 326 -23.32 -8.31 12.62
C LYS A 326 -23.47 -9.21 11.40
N GLU A 327 -23.26 -10.51 11.57
CA GLU A 327 -23.69 -11.49 10.60
C GLU A 327 -25.20 -11.64 10.67
N ILE A 328 -25.90 -11.09 9.68
CA ILE A 328 -27.35 -11.07 9.57
C ILE A 328 -27.74 -11.79 8.28
N ASN A 329 -28.67 -12.75 8.42
CA ASN A 329 -29.31 -13.39 7.27
C ASN A 329 -30.78 -12.95 7.30
N PRO A 330 -31.21 -12.03 6.39
CA PRO A 330 -32.56 -11.50 6.43
C PRO A 330 -33.56 -12.57 5.96
N GLU A 331 -34.75 -12.57 6.57
CA GLU A 331 -35.86 -13.46 6.16
C GLU A 331 -36.51 -12.98 4.85
N HIS A 332 -36.51 -11.68 4.61
CA HIS A 332 -37.05 -11.03 3.41
C HIS A 332 -35.94 -10.22 2.72
N HIS A 333 -36.09 -10.05 1.41
CA HIS A 333 -35.09 -9.36 0.58
C HIS A 333 -35.66 -8.11 -0.11
N ASP A 334 -36.71 -7.51 0.51
CA ASP A 334 -37.17 -6.19 0.12
C ASP A 334 -36.17 -5.11 0.48
N ILE A 335 -36.06 -4.09 -0.37
CA ILE A 335 -35.13 -2.97 -0.15
C ILE A 335 -35.96 -1.70 -0.01
N LYS A 336 -35.68 -0.92 1.05
CA LYS A 336 -36.31 0.37 1.25
C LYS A 336 -35.24 1.45 1.45
N LEU A 337 -35.37 2.52 0.68
CA LEU A 337 -34.64 3.76 0.83
C LEU A 337 -35.58 4.81 1.42
N ASP A 338 -35.15 5.51 2.45
CA ASP A 338 -35.97 6.48 3.17
C ASP A 338 -35.21 7.80 3.29
N HIS A 339 -35.65 8.80 2.50
CA HIS A 339 -35.09 10.15 2.46
C HIS A 339 -33.57 10.21 2.32
N ILE A 340 -33.00 9.37 1.42
CA ILE A 340 -31.54 9.29 1.28
C ILE A 340 -31.00 10.49 0.51
N THR A 341 -29.87 11.01 0.99
CA THR A 341 -29.07 12.05 0.34
C THR A 341 -27.62 11.60 0.27
N PHE A 342 -26.96 11.88 -0.84
CA PHE A 342 -25.55 11.50 -1.04
C PHE A 342 -24.82 12.47 -1.96
N SER A 343 -23.56 12.75 -1.61
CA SER A 343 -22.66 13.63 -2.34
C SER A 343 -21.31 12.97 -2.61
N TYR A 344 -20.76 13.14 -3.81
CA TYR A 344 -19.33 12.93 -4.04
C TYR A 344 -18.62 14.24 -3.73
N ASP A 345 -17.81 14.28 -2.70
CA ASP A 345 -17.16 15.48 -2.19
C ASP A 345 -18.20 16.59 -1.88
N GLN A 346 -18.17 17.69 -2.65
CA GLN A 346 -19.11 18.82 -2.48
C GLN A 346 -20.31 18.77 -3.43
N ARG A 347 -20.33 17.82 -4.39
CA ARG A 347 -21.41 17.73 -5.38
C ARG A 347 -22.46 16.73 -4.96
N LYS A 348 -23.66 17.23 -4.67
CA LYS A 348 -24.84 16.41 -4.38
C LYS A 348 -25.27 15.64 -5.64
N ILE A 349 -25.41 14.33 -5.52
CA ILE A 349 -25.75 13.43 -6.64
C ILE A 349 -27.13 12.77 -6.42
N ILE A 350 -27.45 12.43 -5.18
CA ILE A 350 -28.76 11.92 -4.76
C ILE A 350 -29.31 12.89 -3.73
N ASP A 351 -30.56 13.30 -3.89
CA ASP A 351 -31.17 14.32 -3.06
C ASP A 351 -32.60 13.93 -2.71
N ASP A 352 -32.82 13.60 -1.45
CA ASP A 352 -34.11 13.25 -0.86
C ASP A 352 -34.88 12.14 -1.63
N VAL A 353 -34.20 11.03 -1.89
CA VAL A 353 -34.78 9.88 -2.60
C VAL A 353 -35.38 8.89 -1.62
N SER A 354 -36.68 8.58 -1.81
CA SER A 354 -37.40 7.51 -1.12
C SER A 354 -37.95 6.52 -2.12
N LEU A 355 -37.68 5.23 -1.91
CA LEU A 355 -38.00 4.15 -2.85
C LEU A 355 -38.18 2.83 -2.11
N THR A 356 -39.14 2.03 -2.53
CA THR A 356 -39.31 0.63 -2.08
C THR A 356 -39.19 -0.30 -3.29
N ILE A 357 -38.33 -1.32 -3.16
CA ILE A 357 -38.15 -2.40 -4.17
C ILE A 357 -38.62 -3.68 -3.51
N PRO A 358 -39.80 -4.21 -3.92
CA PRO A 358 -40.33 -5.44 -3.36
C PRO A 358 -39.47 -6.65 -3.72
N GLU A 359 -39.48 -7.66 -2.86
CA GLU A 359 -38.81 -8.94 -3.11
C GLU A 359 -39.38 -9.61 -4.37
N LYS A 360 -38.51 -10.27 -5.16
CA LYS A 360 -38.87 -11.01 -6.39
C LYS A 360 -39.54 -10.16 -7.47
N THR A 361 -39.24 -8.88 -7.50
CA THR A 361 -39.68 -7.96 -8.56
C THR A 361 -38.51 -7.43 -9.38
N THR A 362 -38.82 -7.00 -10.59
CA THR A 362 -37.86 -6.33 -11.48
C THR A 362 -38.06 -4.83 -11.43
N THR A 363 -37.09 -4.10 -10.92
CA THR A 363 -37.05 -2.63 -10.91
C THR A 363 -36.06 -2.12 -11.94
N ALA A 364 -36.55 -1.36 -12.93
CA ALA A 364 -35.73 -0.71 -13.94
C ALA A 364 -35.46 0.76 -13.56
N ILE A 365 -34.19 1.16 -13.51
CA ILE A 365 -33.77 2.54 -13.27
C ILE A 365 -33.38 3.15 -14.61
N VAL A 366 -34.05 4.23 -14.99
CA VAL A 366 -33.86 4.95 -16.26
C VAL A 366 -33.64 6.45 -15.98
N GLY A 367 -33.11 7.17 -16.95
CA GLY A 367 -32.88 8.61 -16.84
C GLY A 367 -31.68 9.09 -17.66
N PRO A 368 -31.43 10.39 -17.74
CA PRO A 368 -30.29 10.95 -18.47
C PRO A 368 -28.94 10.51 -17.88
N SER A 369 -27.89 10.60 -18.70
CA SER A 369 -26.50 10.39 -18.22
C SER A 369 -26.17 11.40 -17.12
N GLY A 370 -25.52 10.94 -16.05
CA GLY A 370 -25.18 11.78 -14.89
C GLY A 370 -26.36 12.05 -13.92
N GLY A 371 -27.54 11.45 -14.13
CA GLY A 371 -28.72 11.62 -13.26
C GLY A 371 -28.65 10.92 -11.90
N GLY A 372 -27.62 10.07 -11.65
CA GLY A 372 -27.44 9.38 -10.35
C GLY A 372 -27.80 7.88 -10.35
N LYS A 373 -28.08 7.26 -11.50
CA LYS A 373 -28.53 5.85 -11.62
C LYS A 373 -27.53 4.85 -10.99
N THR A 374 -26.29 4.86 -11.44
CA THR A 374 -25.24 3.97 -10.93
C THR A 374 -24.94 4.28 -9.45
N THR A 375 -24.97 5.56 -9.07
CA THR A 375 -24.81 5.97 -7.67
C THR A 375 -25.90 5.38 -6.79
N LEU A 376 -27.17 5.40 -7.22
CA LEU A 376 -28.26 4.79 -6.46
C LEU A 376 -28.06 3.29 -6.27
N CYS A 377 -27.67 2.55 -7.32
CA CYS A 377 -27.34 1.12 -7.20
C CYS A 377 -26.19 0.86 -6.22
N ASN A 378 -25.16 1.70 -6.26
CA ASN A 378 -24.03 1.60 -5.35
C ASN A 378 -24.41 1.87 -3.89
N LEU A 379 -25.34 2.81 -3.63
CA LEU A 379 -25.86 3.08 -2.28
C LEU A 379 -26.74 1.93 -1.77
N ILE A 380 -27.54 1.32 -2.62
CA ILE A 380 -28.34 0.12 -2.28
C ILE A 380 -27.41 -1.01 -1.81
N ALA A 381 -26.31 -1.21 -2.52
CA ALA A 381 -25.32 -2.24 -2.19
C ALA A 381 -24.32 -1.83 -1.09
N ARG A 382 -24.48 -0.63 -0.54
CA ARG A 382 -23.53 -0.07 0.45
C ARG A 382 -22.08 -0.06 -0.03
N PHE A 383 -21.84 0.24 -1.32
CA PHE A 383 -20.48 0.60 -1.78
C PHE A 383 -20.05 1.98 -1.26
N TRP A 384 -21.04 2.74 -0.77
CA TRP A 384 -20.92 4.02 -0.10
C TRP A 384 -21.99 4.11 0.98
N ASP A 385 -21.68 4.77 2.07
CA ASP A 385 -22.70 5.15 3.05
C ASP A 385 -23.42 6.43 2.62
N VAL A 386 -24.72 6.50 2.87
CA VAL A 386 -25.51 7.72 2.63
C VAL A 386 -25.12 8.83 3.63
N ASP A 387 -25.16 10.09 3.17
CA ASP A 387 -24.92 11.27 4.02
C ASP A 387 -26.07 11.47 5.01
N SER A 388 -27.32 11.24 4.57
CA SER A 388 -28.53 11.29 5.40
C SER A 388 -29.55 10.31 4.88
N GLY A 389 -30.55 10.00 5.72
CA GLY A 389 -31.55 8.97 5.45
C GLY A 389 -31.07 7.57 5.79
N THR A 390 -31.84 6.56 5.37
CA THR A 390 -31.54 5.15 5.65
C THR A 390 -31.80 4.26 4.44
N VAL A 391 -30.94 3.24 4.28
CA VAL A 391 -31.16 2.13 3.36
C VAL A 391 -31.36 0.87 4.19
N THR A 392 -32.43 0.13 3.94
CA THR A 392 -32.72 -1.12 4.65
C THR A 392 -32.87 -2.28 3.68
N LEU A 393 -32.43 -3.47 4.11
CA LEU A 393 -32.62 -4.75 3.47
C LEU A 393 -33.35 -5.68 4.45
N GLY A 394 -34.52 -6.20 4.04
CA GLY A 394 -35.37 -7.00 4.92
C GLY A 394 -35.77 -6.26 6.21
N GLY A 395 -35.98 -4.94 6.13
CA GLY A 395 -36.31 -4.07 7.27
C GLY A 395 -35.15 -3.71 8.20
N ILE A 396 -33.94 -4.23 7.97
CA ILE A 396 -32.74 -3.98 8.78
C ILE A 396 -31.82 -2.99 8.05
N ASN A 397 -31.28 -2.00 8.76
CA ASN A 397 -30.37 -1.02 8.17
C ASN A 397 -29.12 -1.72 7.60
N VAL A 398 -28.75 -1.41 6.37
CA VAL A 398 -27.55 -1.99 5.73
C VAL A 398 -26.26 -1.71 6.49
N LYS A 399 -26.23 -0.66 7.33
CA LYS A 399 -25.10 -0.34 8.21
C LYS A 399 -24.90 -1.33 9.37
N ASP A 400 -25.94 -2.07 9.73
CA ASP A 400 -25.89 -3.05 10.84
C ASP A 400 -25.34 -4.42 10.39
N TYR A 401 -25.33 -4.68 9.09
CA TYR A 401 -24.76 -5.89 8.51
C TYR A 401 -23.24 -5.84 8.51
N SER A 402 -22.58 -6.98 8.75
CA SER A 402 -21.19 -7.14 8.34
C SER A 402 -21.12 -7.04 6.81
N MET A 403 -20.02 -6.50 6.28
CA MET A 403 -19.87 -6.35 4.82
C MET A 403 -20.01 -7.71 4.08
N ASN A 404 -19.46 -8.78 4.66
CA ASN A 404 -19.59 -10.13 4.09
C ASN A 404 -21.05 -10.60 4.06
N SER A 405 -21.78 -10.44 5.16
CA SER A 405 -23.17 -10.83 5.27
C SER A 405 -24.04 -10.03 4.31
N LEU A 406 -23.83 -8.72 4.19
CA LEU A 406 -24.53 -7.88 3.24
C LEU A 406 -24.25 -8.30 1.80
N MET A 407 -22.98 -8.47 1.43
CA MET A 407 -22.56 -8.82 0.07
C MET A 407 -23.05 -10.21 -0.36
N ASN A 408 -23.30 -11.14 0.56
CA ASN A 408 -23.89 -12.43 0.24
C ASN A 408 -25.30 -12.31 -0.36
N ASN A 409 -26.01 -11.21 -0.09
CA ASN A 409 -27.36 -10.98 -0.62
C ASN A 409 -27.36 -10.37 -2.04
N PHE A 410 -26.22 -9.90 -2.55
CA PHE A 410 -26.14 -9.23 -3.84
C PHE A 410 -25.27 -9.98 -4.84
N ALA A 411 -25.70 -10.10 -6.07
CA ALA A 411 -24.88 -10.45 -7.22
C ALA A 411 -24.83 -9.26 -8.18
N PHE A 412 -23.66 -9.03 -8.77
CA PHE A 412 -23.42 -7.88 -9.66
C PHE A 412 -23.01 -8.33 -11.04
N VAL A 413 -23.56 -7.69 -12.05
CA VAL A 413 -23.08 -7.72 -13.42
C VAL A 413 -22.78 -6.28 -13.82
N PHE A 414 -21.50 -5.92 -13.80
CA PHE A 414 -21.02 -4.56 -14.08
C PHE A 414 -20.99 -4.26 -15.58
N GLN A 415 -21.10 -3.00 -15.95
CA GLN A 415 -20.95 -2.52 -17.33
C GLN A 415 -19.55 -2.85 -17.90
N ARG A 416 -18.49 -2.63 -17.10
CA ARG A 416 -17.12 -3.00 -17.45
C ARG A 416 -16.74 -4.25 -16.69
N VAL A 417 -16.69 -5.37 -17.40
CA VAL A 417 -16.29 -6.64 -16.81
C VAL A 417 -14.78 -6.70 -16.66
N TYR A 418 -14.32 -6.96 -15.46
CA TYR A 418 -12.94 -7.27 -15.17
C TYR A 418 -12.75 -8.78 -14.95
N LEU A 419 -11.83 -9.39 -15.70
CA LEU A 419 -11.42 -10.78 -15.53
C LEU A 419 -9.99 -10.80 -15.01
N PHE A 420 -9.75 -11.63 -14.00
CA PHE A 420 -8.42 -11.78 -13.43
C PHE A 420 -7.53 -12.65 -14.32
N ALA A 421 -6.22 -12.42 -14.26
CA ALA A 421 -5.21 -13.24 -14.93
C ALA A 421 -5.15 -14.63 -14.29
N ASP A 422 -6.07 -15.50 -14.67
CA ASP A 422 -6.26 -16.86 -14.15
C ASP A 422 -7.02 -17.69 -15.20
N THR A 423 -7.32 -18.96 -14.89
CA THR A 423 -8.15 -19.80 -15.77
C THR A 423 -9.59 -19.29 -15.86
N ILE A 424 -10.29 -19.65 -16.93
CA ILE A 424 -11.72 -19.35 -17.06
C ILE A 424 -12.51 -19.98 -15.91
N GLU A 425 -12.18 -21.22 -15.53
CA GLU A 425 -12.78 -21.90 -14.40
C GLU A 425 -12.67 -21.10 -13.11
N ASN A 426 -11.48 -20.67 -12.75
CA ASN A 426 -11.24 -19.87 -11.56
C ASN A 426 -11.97 -18.53 -11.62
N ASN A 427 -12.00 -17.90 -12.79
CA ASN A 427 -12.77 -16.68 -12.99
C ASN A 427 -14.27 -16.86 -12.74
N ILE A 428 -14.87 -17.99 -13.06
CA ILE A 428 -16.28 -18.31 -12.75
C ILE A 428 -16.43 -18.65 -11.26
N LYS A 429 -15.49 -19.37 -10.66
CA LYS A 429 -15.46 -19.74 -9.23
C LYS A 429 -15.37 -18.53 -8.28
N PHE A 430 -15.10 -17.32 -8.75
CA PHE A 430 -15.24 -16.11 -7.91
C PHE A 430 -16.65 -15.94 -7.32
N GLY A 431 -17.68 -16.51 -7.93
CA GLY A 431 -19.02 -16.54 -7.35
C GLY A 431 -19.14 -17.49 -6.14
N CYS A 432 -18.42 -18.62 -6.18
CA CYS A 432 -18.36 -19.63 -5.12
C CYS A 432 -17.01 -20.37 -5.19
N GLN A 433 -16.08 -20.06 -4.29
CA GLN A 433 -14.71 -20.58 -4.34
C GLN A 433 -14.60 -22.11 -4.21
N ASN A 434 -15.53 -22.73 -3.49
CA ASN A 434 -15.54 -24.18 -3.23
C ASN A 434 -16.36 -24.97 -4.28
N ALA A 435 -16.80 -24.33 -5.38
CA ALA A 435 -17.58 -24.98 -6.41
C ALA A 435 -16.80 -26.09 -7.13
N THR A 436 -17.47 -27.18 -7.44
CA THR A 436 -16.92 -28.28 -8.26
C THR A 436 -16.84 -27.86 -9.73
N HIS A 437 -16.11 -28.63 -10.53
CA HIS A 437 -16.05 -28.40 -11.98
C HIS A 437 -17.44 -28.56 -12.63
N GLU A 438 -18.23 -29.53 -12.20
CA GLU A 438 -19.59 -29.79 -12.71
C GLU A 438 -20.53 -28.60 -12.45
N GLU A 439 -20.42 -27.96 -11.27
CA GLU A 439 -21.19 -26.78 -10.93
C GLU A 439 -20.78 -25.57 -11.79
N VAL A 440 -19.47 -25.41 -12.04
CA VAL A 440 -18.95 -24.38 -12.96
C VAL A 440 -19.49 -24.58 -14.36
N VAL A 441 -19.45 -25.81 -14.89
CA VAL A 441 -20.01 -26.15 -16.21
C VAL A 441 -21.52 -25.90 -16.26
N ALA A 442 -22.23 -26.22 -15.19
CA ALA A 442 -23.70 -25.97 -15.13
C ALA A 442 -24.02 -24.47 -15.16
N ALA A 443 -23.25 -23.65 -14.40
CA ALA A 443 -23.36 -22.19 -14.43
C ALA A 443 -23.00 -21.61 -15.81
N ALA A 444 -21.95 -22.11 -16.44
CA ALA A 444 -21.51 -21.69 -17.77
C ALA A 444 -22.55 -22.02 -18.85
N LYS A 445 -23.22 -23.16 -18.77
CA LYS A 445 -24.34 -23.51 -19.67
C LYS A 445 -25.50 -22.55 -19.52
N LYS A 446 -25.91 -22.24 -18.27
CA LYS A 446 -26.96 -21.25 -18.00
C LYS A 446 -26.62 -19.85 -18.49
N ALA A 447 -25.33 -19.50 -18.44
CA ALA A 447 -24.80 -18.21 -18.92
C ALA A 447 -24.47 -18.21 -20.42
N CYS A 448 -24.81 -19.25 -21.17
CA CYS A 448 -24.53 -19.39 -22.61
C CYS A 448 -23.05 -19.18 -22.96
N CYS A 449 -22.13 -19.59 -22.07
CA CYS A 449 -20.69 -19.45 -22.29
C CYS A 449 -19.97 -20.81 -22.43
N HIS A 450 -20.64 -21.93 -22.18
CA HIS A 450 -20.06 -23.27 -22.26
C HIS A 450 -19.48 -23.59 -23.64
N ASP A 451 -20.19 -23.28 -24.70
CA ASP A 451 -19.83 -23.69 -26.06
C ASP A 451 -18.56 -23.02 -26.54
N PHE A 452 -18.46 -21.70 -26.36
CA PHE A 452 -17.22 -21.00 -26.71
C PHE A 452 -16.04 -21.39 -25.82
N ILE A 453 -16.26 -21.64 -24.51
CA ILE A 453 -15.21 -22.11 -23.61
C ILE A 453 -14.70 -23.49 -24.05
N SER A 454 -15.61 -24.41 -24.38
CA SER A 454 -15.26 -25.76 -24.81
C SER A 454 -14.58 -25.81 -26.17
N ALA A 455 -14.77 -24.79 -27.01
CA ALA A 455 -14.10 -24.64 -28.29
C ALA A 455 -12.64 -24.13 -28.16
N LEU A 456 -12.25 -23.62 -27.00
CA LEU A 456 -10.86 -23.19 -26.74
C LEU A 456 -9.94 -24.42 -26.57
N PRO A 457 -8.66 -24.34 -26.96
CA PRO A 457 -7.71 -25.46 -26.90
C PRO A 457 -7.61 -26.12 -25.51
N GLU A 458 -7.64 -25.34 -24.45
CA GLU A 458 -7.55 -25.82 -23.05
C GLU A 458 -8.91 -25.76 -22.31
N GLY A 459 -10.01 -25.42 -23.01
CA GLY A 459 -11.35 -25.31 -22.44
C GLY A 459 -11.38 -24.40 -21.20
N TYR A 460 -11.92 -24.92 -20.11
CA TYR A 460 -12.03 -24.19 -18.83
C TYR A 460 -10.69 -23.86 -18.18
N ASN A 461 -9.61 -24.59 -18.53
CA ASN A 461 -8.24 -24.33 -18.04
C ASN A 461 -7.52 -23.24 -18.85
N THR A 462 -8.15 -22.69 -19.88
CA THR A 462 -7.57 -21.60 -20.67
C THR A 462 -7.26 -20.42 -19.77
N LEU A 463 -5.98 -20.01 -19.79
CA LEU A 463 -5.50 -18.83 -19.06
C LEU A 463 -5.95 -17.56 -19.77
N ILE A 464 -6.59 -16.69 -19.03
CA ILE A 464 -7.00 -15.37 -19.49
C ILE A 464 -5.96 -14.36 -19.09
N GLY A 465 -5.52 -13.51 -20.02
CA GLY A 465 -4.66 -12.36 -19.70
C GLY A 465 -5.39 -11.33 -18.83
N GLU A 466 -4.62 -10.40 -18.26
CA GLU A 466 -5.15 -9.32 -17.42
C GLU A 466 -6.29 -8.56 -18.12
N GLY A 467 -7.38 -8.32 -17.39
CA GLY A 467 -8.57 -7.68 -17.93
C GLY A 467 -9.30 -8.47 -19.01
N GLY A 468 -8.95 -9.75 -19.25
CA GLY A 468 -9.57 -10.59 -20.27
C GLY A 468 -9.16 -10.22 -21.69
N ALA A 469 -7.93 -9.75 -21.92
CA ALA A 469 -7.47 -9.21 -23.19
C ALA A 469 -7.71 -10.10 -24.43
N SER A 470 -7.82 -11.42 -24.26
CA SER A 470 -8.03 -12.41 -25.32
C SER A 470 -9.51 -12.69 -25.65
N LEU A 471 -10.46 -12.13 -24.89
CA LEU A 471 -11.88 -12.39 -25.05
C LEU A 471 -12.64 -11.18 -25.60
N SER A 472 -13.68 -11.43 -26.40
CA SER A 472 -14.61 -10.40 -26.87
C SER A 472 -15.44 -9.81 -25.71
N GLY A 473 -16.02 -8.63 -25.92
CA GLY A 473 -16.87 -7.99 -24.91
C GLY A 473 -18.05 -8.85 -24.47
N GLY A 474 -18.68 -9.55 -25.41
CA GLY A 474 -19.82 -10.47 -25.15
C GLY A 474 -19.40 -11.71 -24.35
N GLU A 475 -18.25 -12.30 -24.63
CA GLU A 475 -17.70 -13.44 -23.89
C GLU A 475 -17.36 -13.05 -22.44
N LYS A 476 -16.71 -11.91 -22.23
CA LYS A 476 -16.46 -11.37 -20.89
C LYS A 476 -17.75 -11.19 -20.10
N GLN A 477 -18.78 -10.63 -20.75
CA GLN A 477 -20.07 -10.38 -20.13
C GLN A 477 -20.75 -11.69 -19.71
N ARG A 478 -20.75 -12.73 -20.57
CA ARG A 478 -21.30 -14.05 -20.24
C ARG A 478 -20.54 -14.74 -19.10
N ILE A 479 -19.22 -14.61 -19.03
CA ILE A 479 -18.44 -15.08 -17.86
C ILE A 479 -18.84 -14.32 -16.58
N SER A 480 -19.08 -13.01 -16.66
CA SER A 480 -19.57 -12.24 -15.51
C SER A 480 -20.95 -12.69 -15.06
N ILE A 481 -21.83 -13.03 -16.00
CA ILE A 481 -23.14 -13.61 -15.69
C ILE A 481 -22.99 -15.01 -15.05
N ALA A 482 -22.06 -15.84 -15.55
CA ALA A 482 -21.76 -17.14 -14.95
C ALA A 482 -21.28 -16.99 -13.49
N ARG A 483 -20.46 -15.98 -13.19
CA ARG A 483 -20.07 -15.61 -11.79
C ARG A 483 -21.29 -15.29 -10.93
N ALA A 484 -22.21 -14.48 -11.46
CA ALA A 484 -23.43 -14.08 -10.74
C ALA A 484 -24.38 -15.27 -10.53
N ILE A 485 -24.52 -16.16 -11.50
CA ILE A 485 -25.28 -17.42 -11.39
C ILE A 485 -24.65 -18.33 -10.33
N MET A 486 -23.31 -18.47 -10.34
CA MET A 486 -22.58 -19.29 -9.38
C MET A 486 -22.73 -18.77 -7.95
N LYS A 487 -22.81 -17.46 -7.75
CA LYS A 487 -23.01 -16.83 -6.45
C LYS A 487 -24.42 -17.09 -5.89
N ASP A 488 -25.40 -17.22 -6.75
CA ASP A 488 -26.80 -17.50 -6.45
C ASP A 488 -27.46 -16.58 -5.40
N ALA A 489 -27.07 -15.30 -5.39
CA ALA A 489 -27.61 -14.31 -4.46
C ALA A 489 -29.09 -13.99 -4.76
N PRO A 490 -29.91 -13.64 -3.74
CA PRO A 490 -31.35 -13.33 -3.91
C PRO A 490 -31.60 -12.01 -4.65
N ILE A 491 -30.64 -11.09 -4.66
CA ILE A 491 -30.76 -9.78 -5.32
C ILE A 491 -29.70 -9.68 -6.41
N VAL A 492 -30.10 -9.30 -7.61
CA VAL A 492 -29.19 -9.12 -8.76
C VAL A 492 -29.21 -7.66 -9.21
N ILE A 493 -28.05 -7.05 -9.25
CA ILE A 493 -27.85 -5.68 -9.79
C ILE A 493 -27.17 -5.78 -11.15
N LEU A 494 -27.85 -5.29 -12.19
CA LEU A 494 -27.39 -5.28 -13.58
C LEU A 494 -27.09 -3.83 -14.00
N ASP A 495 -25.83 -3.48 -14.18
CA ASP A 495 -25.43 -2.16 -14.69
C ASP A 495 -25.09 -2.27 -16.17
N GLU A 496 -26.01 -1.79 -17.04
CA GLU A 496 -25.85 -1.75 -18.51
C GLU A 496 -25.31 -3.06 -19.14
N ALA A 497 -25.71 -4.21 -18.62
CA ALA A 497 -25.15 -5.51 -18.97
C ALA A 497 -25.17 -5.86 -20.48
N THR A 498 -25.87 -5.06 -21.30
CA THR A 498 -26.05 -5.29 -22.73
C THR A 498 -25.49 -4.18 -23.63
N ALA A 499 -24.78 -3.18 -23.11
CA ALA A 499 -24.48 -1.94 -23.85
C ALA A 499 -23.47 -2.11 -25.01
N ASN A 500 -22.53 -3.05 -24.92
CA ASN A 500 -21.40 -3.17 -25.85
C ASN A 500 -21.32 -4.57 -26.50
N VAL A 501 -22.45 -5.20 -26.79
CA VAL A 501 -22.50 -6.55 -27.34
C VAL A 501 -23.01 -6.52 -28.78
N ASP A 502 -22.33 -7.25 -29.66
CA ASP A 502 -22.70 -7.41 -31.05
C ASP A 502 -24.09 -8.05 -31.18
N PRO A 503 -24.89 -7.67 -32.20
CA PRO A 503 -26.26 -8.20 -32.39
C PRO A 503 -26.34 -9.72 -32.44
N GLU A 504 -25.28 -10.40 -32.90
CA GLU A 504 -25.21 -11.87 -32.99
C GLU A 504 -25.17 -12.52 -31.60
N ASN A 505 -24.50 -11.88 -30.66
CA ASN A 505 -24.35 -12.34 -29.27
C ASN A 505 -25.48 -11.84 -28.35
N GLU A 506 -26.39 -10.97 -28.84
CA GLU A 506 -27.47 -10.37 -28.04
C GLU A 506 -28.45 -11.41 -27.53
N LYS A 507 -28.81 -12.39 -28.38
CA LYS A 507 -29.77 -13.44 -28.05
C LYS A 507 -29.25 -14.31 -26.89
N GLU A 508 -28.04 -14.82 -27.01
CA GLU A 508 -27.40 -15.64 -25.96
C GLU A 508 -27.24 -14.87 -24.64
N LEU A 509 -26.91 -13.59 -24.73
CA LEU A 509 -26.79 -12.74 -23.57
C LEU A 509 -28.14 -12.52 -22.87
N MET A 510 -29.21 -12.34 -23.62
CA MET A 510 -30.58 -12.22 -23.06
C MET A 510 -31.04 -13.51 -22.41
N GLU A 511 -30.77 -14.66 -23.01
CA GLU A 511 -31.07 -16.00 -22.44
C GLU A 511 -30.27 -16.18 -21.12
N ALA A 512 -29.01 -15.77 -21.07
CA ALA A 512 -28.18 -15.82 -19.87
C ALA A 512 -28.71 -14.90 -18.73
N ILE A 513 -29.18 -13.70 -19.09
CA ILE A 513 -29.80 -12.77 -18.14
C ILE A 513 -31.12 -13.34 -17.61
N GLU A 514 -31.97 -13.91 -18.48
CA GLU A 514 -33.22 -14.53 -18.08
C GLU A 514 -32.98 -15.71 -17.12
N ALA A 515 -31.97 -16.54 -17.40
CA ALA A 515 -31.57 -17.61 -16.49
C ALA A 515 -31.06 -17.11 -15.13
N LEU A 516 -30.30 -15.98 -15.10
CA LEU A 516 -29.81 -15.37 -13.88
C LEU A 516 -30.92 -14.78 -13.01
N THR A 517 -31.96 -14.20 -13.66
CA THR A 517 -32.93 -13.34 -12.99
C THR A 517 -34.18 -14.10 -12.50
N LYS A 518 -34.30 -15.38 -12.83
CA LYS A 518 -35.45 -16.21 -12.46
C LYS A 518 -35.61 -16.27 -10.92
N GLU A 519 -36.81 -15.89 -10.44
CA GLU A 519 -37.20 -15.93 -9.02
C GLU A 519 -36.36 -15.05 -8.08
N LYS A 520 -35.68 -14.02 -8.62
CA LYS A 520 -34.82 -13.09 -7.87
C LYS A 520 -35.37 -11.67 -7.90
N THR A 521 -34.92 -10.87 -6.96
CA THR A 521 -35.14 -9.41 -6.98
C THR A 521 -34.11 -8.78 -7.92
N ILE A 522 -34.56 -8.02 -8.91
CA ILE A 522 -33.72 -7.47 -9.96
C ILE A 522 -33.74 -5.96 -9.92
N ILE A 523 -32.56 -5.37 -9.86
CA ILE A 523 -32.35 -3.93 -10.03
C ILE A 523 -31.51 -3.75 -11.29
N MET A 524 -32.04 -3.08 -12.30
CA MET A 524 -31.33 -2.90 -13.55
C MET A 524 -31.23 -1.43 -13.96
N ILE A 525 -30.03 -0.99 -14.33
CA ILE A 525 -29.87 0.25 -15.07
C ILE A 525 -30.05 -0.08 -16.55
N ALA A 526 -31.15 0.39 -17.10
CA ALA A 526 -31.57 -0.04 -18.41
C ALA A 526 -31.41 1.05 -19.47
N HIS A 527 -30.70 0.68 -20.54
CA HIS A 527 -30.56 1.49 -21.75
C HIS A 527 -31.33 0.91 -22.93
N ARG A 528 -31.93 -0.30 -22.81
CA ARG A 528 -32.71 -0.95 -23.89
C ARG A 528 -34.18 -1.02 -23.54
N LEU A 529 -35.00 -0.56 -24.48
CA LEU A 529 -36.47 -0.51 -24.33
C LEU A 529 -37.13 -1.86 -24.06
N LYS A 530 -36.64 -2.95 -24.69
CA LYS A 530 -37.20 -4.31 -24.51
C LYS A 530 -37.17 -4.75 -23.05
N THR A 531 -36.07 -4.48 -22.35
CA THR A 531 -35.87 -4.88 -20.94
C THR A 531 -36.69 -4.02 -19.98
N VAL A 532 -36.83 -2.70 -20.28
CA VAL A 532 -37.62 -1.77 -19.46
C VAL A 532 -39.10 -2.04 -19.51
N ARG A 533 -39.64 -2.44 -20.68
CA ARG A 533 -41.09 -2.67 -20.88
C ARG A 533 -41.68 -3.77 -20.00
N HIS A 534 -40.87 -4.74 -19.62
CA HIS A 534 -41.30 -5.90 -18.83
C HIS A 534 -40.97 -5.75 -17.33
N ALA A 535 -40.44 -4.61 -16.90
CA ALA A 535 -40.18 -4.36 -15.51
C ALA A 535 -41.47 -4.12 -14.72
N ASP A 536 -41.57 -4.72 -13.52
CA ASP A 536 -42.70 -4.52 -12.61
C ASP A 536 -42.78 -3.08 -12.12
N GLN A 537 -41.61 -2.44 -12.00
CA GLN A 537 -41.47 -1.05 -11.57
C GLN A 537 -40.37 -0.33 -12.40
N ILE A 538 -40.68 0.88 -12.80
CA ILE A 538 -39.75 1.76 -13.51
C ILE A 538 -39.55 3.02 -12.67
N ILE A 539 -38.29 3.35 -12.38
CA ILE A 539 -37.87 4.56 -11.66
C ILE A 539 -37.15 5.45 -12.63
N VAL A 540 -37.62 6.67 -12.78
CA VAL A 540 -36.96 7.70 -13.60
C VAL A 540 -36.22 8.65 -12.67
N ILE A 541 -34.89 8.65 -12.77
CA ILE A 541 -34.04 9.53 -11.99
C ILE A 541 -33.56 10.68 -12.88
N ASP A 542 -33.75 11.89 -12.41
CA ASP A 542 -33.23 13.10 -13.03
C ASP A 542 -32.70 14.06 -11.96
N GLN A 543 -31.49 14.57 -12.18
CA GLN A 543 -30.82 15.52 -11.28
C GLN A 543 -30.82 15.08 -9.79
N GLY A 544 -30.69 13.79 -9.53
CA GLY A 544 -30.63 13.24 -8.18
C GLY A 544 -31.96 12.99 -7.50
N HIS A 545 -33.10 13.26 -8.13
CA HIS A 545 -34.45 13.02 -7.61
C HIS A 545 -35.20 11.97 -8.42
N ILE A 546 -36.20 11.32 -7.82
CA ILE A 546 -37.15 10.48 -8.56
C ILE A 546 -38.15 11.42 -9.26
N ALA A 547 -37.99 11.55 -10.58
CA ALA A 547 -38.88 12.38 -11.40
C ALA A 547 -40.18 11.70 -11.72
N GLN A 548 -40.18 10.39 -11.99
CA GLN A 548 -41.36 9.59 -12.28
C GLN A 548 -41.16 8.16 -11.74
N GLN A 549 -42.26 7.52 -11.34
CA GLN A 549 -42.28 6.13 -10.88
C GLN A 549 -43.57 5.47 -11.35
N GLY A 550 -43.49 4.22 -11.84
CA GLY A 550 -44.68 3.47 -12.28
C GLY A 550 -44.32 2.28 -13.16
N THR A 551 -45.31 1.74 -13.86
CA THR A 551 -45.16 0.71 -14.90
C THR A 551 -44.99 1.36 -16.27
N HIS A 552 -44.56 0.59 -17.27
CA HIS A 552 -44.46 1.06 -18.66
C HIS A 552 -45.77 1.71 -19.14
N GLU A 553 -46.90 1.04 -18.93
CA GLU A 553 -48.21 1.53 -19.37
C GLU A 553 -48.65 2.83 -18.68
N SER A 554 -48.37 2.96 -17.37
CA SER A 554 -48.75 4.14 -16.60
C SER A 554 -47.88 5.34 -17.00
N LEU A 555 -46.56 5.16 -17.21
CA LEU A 555 -45.63 6.21 -17.56
C LEU A 555 -45.76 6.68 -19.01
N MET A 556 -46.19 5.81 -19.93
CA MET A 556 -46.47 6.19 -21.32
C MET A 556 -47.72 7.10 -21.46
N LYS A 557 -48.63 7.04 -20.50
CA LYS A 557 -49.83 7.93 -20.45
C LYS A 557 -49.50 9.31 -19.90
N GLN A 558 -48.35 9.48 -19.28
CA GLN A 558 -47.90 10.74 -18.71
C GLN A 558 -46.89 11.44 -19.64
N ASP A 559 -47.06 12.72 -19.86
CA ASP A 559 -46.01 13.50 -20.54
C ASP A 559 -44.85 13.72 -19.57
N GLY A 560 -43.68 13.14 -19.90
CA GLY A 560 -42.51 13.18 -19.01
C GLY A 560 -41.22 12.69 -19.64
N ILE A 561 -40.22 12.52 -18.82
CA ILE A 561 -38.87 12.09 -19.23
C ILE A 561 -38.95 10.66 -19.81
N TYR A 562 -39.76 9.78 -19.21
CA TYR A 562 -39.88 8.40 -19.65
C TYR A 562 -40.41 8.29 -21.07
N LYS A 563 -41.52 8.97 -21.38
CA LYS A 563 -42.11 8.97 -22.71
C LYS A 563 -41.16 9.50 -23.77
N ARG A 564 -40.48 10.64 -23.46
CA ARG A 564 -39.43 11.20 -24.34
C ARG A 564 -38.27 10.22 -24.56
N PHE A 565 -37.88 9.49 -23.54
CA PHE A 565 -36.83 8.46 -23.63
C PHE A 565 -37.27 7.32 -24.54
N VAL A 566 -38.52 6.82 -24.42
CA VAL A 566 -39.08 5.76 -25.28
C VAL A 566 -39.19 6.23 -26.71
N ASP A 567 -39.82 7.41 -26.97
CA ASP A 567 -40.01 7.97 -28.30
C ASP A 567 -38.67 8.22 -29.04
N ALA A 568 -37.67 8.72 -28.34
CA ALA A 568 -36.33 8.93 -28.92
C ALA A 568 -35.68 7.62 -29.34
N ARG A 569 -35.85 6.55 -28.54
CA ARG A 569 -35.33 5.22 -28.84
C ARG A 569 -36.05 4.51 -29.97
N GLU A 570 -37.38 4.61 -30.04
CA GLU A 570 -38.16 4.07 -31.15
C GLU A 570 -37.82 4.74 -32.49
N LYS A 571 -37.63 6.05 -32.49
CA LYS A 571 -37.15 6.80 -33.66
C LYS A 571 -35.76 6.33 -34.09
N ALA A 572 -34.83 6.11 -33.14
CA ALA A 572 -33.48 5.62 -33.46
C ALA A 572 -33.48 4.20 -34.04
N VAL A 573 -34.36 3.33 -33.58
CA VAL A 573 -34.52 1.95 -34.13
C VAL A 573 -35.13 2.00 -35.51
N SER A 574 -36.18 2.79 -35.74
CA SER A 574 -36.81 2.95 -37.04
C SER A 574 -35.88 3.54 -38.10
N TRP A 575 -34.96 4.43 -37.71
CA TRP A 575 -33.95 5.01 -38.60
C TRP A 575 -32.87 3.98 -39.05
N LYS A 576 -32.48 3.05 -38.16
CA LYS A 576 -31.59 1.94 -38.49
C LYS A 576 -32.19 0.89 -39.45
N ILE A 577 -33.52 0.78 -39.54
CA ILE A 577 -34.21 -0.17 -40.41
C ILE A 577 -34.44 0.47 -41.79
N ALA A 578 -34.40 1.79 -41.92
CA ALA A 578 -34.67 2.52 -43.17
C ALA A 578 -33.41 2.84 -43.99
N HIS A 579 -32.25 2.51 -43.50
CA HIS A 579 -30.92 2.58 -44.15
C HIS A 579 -30.17 1.26 -43.94
#